data_69694a26c38caa5f8ef8e4af5410df40
#
_entry.id   69694a26c38caa5f8ef8e4af5410df40
#
_cell.length_a   1.000
_cell.length_b   1.000
_cell.length_c   1.000
_cell.angle_alpha   90.00
_cell.angle_beta   90.00
_cell.angle_gamma   90.00
#
_symmetry.space_group_name_H-M   'P 1'
#
loop_
_entity.id
_entity.type
_entity.pdbx_description
1 polymer ?
#
loop_
_entity_poly.entity_id
_entity_poly.type
_entity_poly.pdbx_seq_one_letter_code
_entity_poly.pdbx_strand_id
1 'polypeptide(L)'
;MRFYSDVLKGRTVVLSTIYTHCEDACPLITQQLAQVRNKLGDSFGKDIFFVVITSDPERDSPQALKKYAVKHSSDGPGWIYLTGKKNDIDFVLKRLGQWSANIESHSTQLIAWSFVTDRGRKMLPNLPPEMLAAQITLLASTDGLPLSELPAARAN
;
A
#
# COMPACT_ATOMS: atom_id res chain seq x y z
N MET A 1 11.58 2.42 13.66
CA MET A 1 11.18 1.42 12.64
C MET A 1 11.90 1.73 11.34
N ARG A 2 12.60 0.78 10.80
CA ARG A 2 13.24 0.90 9.48
C ARG A 2 12.26 0.42 8.42
N PHE A 3 11.89 1.30 7.51
CA PHE A 3 10.83 1.00 6.55
C PHE A 3 11.11 -0.26 5.71
N TYR A 4 12.29 -0.35 5.11
CA TYR A 4 12.62 -1.52 4.28
C TYR A 4 12.71 -2.81 5.10
N SER A 5 13.54 -2.84 6.14
CA SER A 5 13.80 -4.08 6.87
C SER A 5 12.64 -4.55 7.74
N ASP A 6 11.86 -3.61 8.29
CA ASP A 6 10.78 -3.94 9.22
C ASP A 6 9.43 -4.13 8.52
N VAL A 7 9.22 -3.46 7.39
CA VAL A 7 7.93 -3.44 6.69
C VAL A 7 7.97 -4.16 5.35
N LEU A 8 8.94 -3.87 4.51
CA LEU A 8 8.95 -4.31 3.11
C LEU A 8 9.61 -5.67 2.89
N LYS A 9 10.71 -5.93 3.58
CA LYS A 9 11.55 -7.11 3.33
C LYS A 9 10.76 -8.41 3.50
N GLY A 10 10.78 -9.23 2.46
CA GLY A 10 10.13 -10.54 2.46
C GLY A 10 8.60 -10.49 2.40
N ARG A 11 8.04 -9.35 2.01
CA ARG A 11 6.59 -9.15 1.93
C ARG A 11 6.17 -8.61 0.59
N THR A 12 4.86 -8.72 0.33
CA THR A 12 4.21 -8.03 -0.78
C THR A 12 3.43 -6.85 -0.21
N VAL A 13 3.62 -5.67 -0.78
CA VAL A 13 2.97 -4.45 -0.30
C VAL A 13 2.10 -3.85 -1.39
N VAL A 14 0.99 -3.25 -0.97
CA VAL A 14 0.14 -2.43 -1.82
C VAL A 14 0.23 -1.01 -1.31
N LEU A 15 0.75 -0.12 -2.15
CA LEU A 15 0.93 1.29 -1.85
C LEU A 15 -0.25 2.09 -2.40
N SER A 16 -0.78 2.97 -1.58
CA SER A 16 -1.76 3.98 -1.99
C SER A 16 -1.38 5.34 -1.45
N THR A 17 -1.84 6.38 -2.12
CA THR A 17 -1.62 7.77 -1.72
C THR A 17 -2.96 8.41 -1.39
N ILE A 18 -3.07 9.01 -0.22
CA ILE A 18 -4.28 9.69 0.23
C ILE A 18 -3.94 11.05 0.88
N TYR A 19 -4.98 11.84 1.15
CA TYR A 19 -4.96 12.92 2.13
C TYR A 19 -6.29 12.92 2.90
N THR A 20 -6.26 13.21 4.21
CA THR A 20 -7.44 13.00 5.07
C THR A 20 -8.59 13.95 4.76
N HIS A 21 -8.32 15.09 4.13
CA HIS A 21 -9.33 16.07 3.71
C HIS A 21 -9.98 15.74 2.36
N CYS A 22 -9.59 14.65 1.73
CA CYS A 22 -10.23 14.14 0.52
C CYS A 22 -11.63 13.58 0.86
N GLU A 23 -12.67 14.12 0.24
CA GLU A 23 -14.05 13.77 0.58
C GLU A 23 -14.62 12.65 -0.32
N ASP A 24 -14.09 12.47 -1.52
CA ASP A 24 -14.64 11.58 -2.53
C ASP A 24 -13.80 10.34 -2.80
N ALA A 25 -12.67 10.51 -3.47
CA ALA A 25 -11.88 9.39 -4.01
C ALA A 25 -11.18 8.57 -2.93
N CYS A 26 -10.57 9.21 -1.92
CA CYS A 26 -9.78 8.49 -0.91
C CYS A 26 -10.63 7.58 -0.01
N PRO A 27 -11.82 8.01 0.49
CA PRO A 27 -12.70 7.10 1.20
C PRO A 27 -13.16 5.91 0.38
N LEU A 28 -13.45 6.11 -0.91
CA LEU A 28 -13.84 5.03 -1.82
C LEU A 28 -12.70 4.02 -2.02
N ILE A 29 -11.48 4.50 -2.22
CA ILE A 29 -10.29 3.65 -2.34
C ILE A 29 -10.06 2.87 -1.05
N THR A 30 -10.20 3.52 0.10
CA THR A 30 -10.01 2.89 1.41
C THR A 30 -11.05 1.80 1.65
N GLN A 31 -12.31 2.04 1.31
CA GLN A 31 -13.38 1.04 1.40
C GLN A 31 -13.12 -0.15 0.47
N GLN A 32 -12.66 0.11 -0.74
CA GLN A 32 -12.27 -0.90 -1.70
C GLN A 32 -11.15 -1.78 -1.15
N LEU A 33 -10.11 -1.17 -0.58
CA LEU A 33 -9.00 -1.90 0.03
C LEU A 33 -9.45 -2.71 1.24
N ALA A 34 -10.42 -2.25 2.02
CA ALA A 34 -10.99 -3.01 3.12
C ALA A 34 -11.65 -4.31 2.62
N GLN A 35 -12.36 -4.25 1.49
CA GLN A 35 -12.93 -5.44 0.86
C GLN A 35 -11.84 -6.37 0.31
N VAL A 36 -10.79 -5.81 -0.29
CA VAL A 36 -9.62 -6.60 -0.74
C VAL A 36 -8.96 -7.31 0.43
N ARG A 37 -8.78 -6.63 1.57
CA ARG A 37 -8.26 -7.24 2.81
C ARG A 37 -9.07 -8.47 3.21
N ASN A 38 -10.39 -8.38 3.17
CA ASN A 38 -11.25 -9.50 3.52
C ASN A 38 -11.07 -10.68 2.57
N LYS A 39 -10.84 -10.42 1.29
CA LYS A 39 -10.57 -11.47 0.29
C LYS A 39 -9.18 -12.10 0.44
N LEU A 40 -8.20 -11.36 0.93
CA LEU A 40 -6.85 -11.87 1.18
C LEU A 40 -6.79 -12.78 2.41
N GLY A 41 -7.72 -12.61 3.34
CA GLY A 41 -7.80 -13.47 4.53
C GLY A 41 -6.55 -13.44 5.39
N ASP A 42 -6.06 -14.62 5.78
CA ASP A 42 -4.93 -14.76 6.70
C ASP A 42 -3.59 -14.29 6.14
N SER A 43 -3.46 -14.12 4.83
CA SER A 43 -2.25 -13.58 4.21
C SER A 43 -2.05 -12.11 4.56
N PHE A 44 -3.14 -11.38 4.80
CA PHE A 44 -3.07 -9.97 5.17
C PHE A 44 -2.52 -9.82 6.61
N GLY A 45 -1.53 -8.98 6.75
CA GLY A 45 -0.84 -8.78 8.03
C GLY A 45 0.32 -9.74 8.28
N LYS A 46 0.50 -10.74 7.42
CA LYS A 46 1.66 -11.67 7.44
C LYS A 46 2.57 -11.43 6.25
N ASP A 47 2.09 -11.80 5.07
CA ASP A 47 2.85 -11.73 3.82
C ASP A 47 2.49 -10.51 2.98
N ILE A 48 1.29 -9.98 3.16
CA ILE A 48 0.75 -8.87 2.38
C ILE A 48 0.39 -7.73 3.33
N PHE A 49 0.91 -6.55 3.04
CA PHE A 49 0.67 -5.32 3.82
C PHE A 49 0.15 -4.22 2.90
N PHE A 50 -0.74 -3.40 3.44
CA PHE A 50 -1.13 -2.14 2.80
C PHE A 50 -0.35 -1.00 3.42
N VAL A 51 0.26 -0.17 2.58
CA VAL A 51 1.02 1.00 2.99
C VAL A 51 0.39 2.23 2.35
N VAL A 52 -0.04 3.14 3.18
CA VAL A 52 -0.71 4.37 2.77
C VAL A 52 0.21 5.55 3.08
N ILE A 53 0.53 6.34 2.07
CA ILE A 53 1.38 7.52 2.21
C ILE A 53 0.52 8.76 2.02
N THR A 54 0.58 9.71 2.97
CA THR A 54 -0.14 10.97 2.79
C THR A 54 0.54 11.87 1.78
N SER A 55 -0.25 12.50 0.92
CA SER A 55 0.20 13.56 0.02
C SER A 55 0.16 14.96 0.68
N ASP A 56 -0.38 15.05 1.88
CA ASP A 56 -0.54 16.31 2.62
C ASP A 56 0.01 16.21 4.05
N PRO A 57 1.32 15.99 4.20
CA PRO A 57 1.90 15.73 5.52
C PRO A 57 1.82 16.92 6.47
N GLU A 58 1.63 18.13 5.96
CA GLU A 58 1.51 19.32 6.81
C GLU A 58 0.20 19.35 7.59
N ARG A 59 -0.90 18.82 7.01
CA ARG A 59 -2.20 18.70 7.69
C ARG A 59 -2.42 17.30 8.29
N ASP A 60 -1.82 16.29 7.71
CA ASP A 60 -2.04 14.89 8.11
C ASP A 60 -1.00 14.45 9.14
N SER A 61 -1.21 14.84 10.39
CA SER A 61 -0.43 14.36 11.52
C SER A 61 -0.66 12.85 11.75
N PRO A 62 0.21 12.17 12.50
CA PRO A 62 -0.05 10.78 12.91
C PRO A 62 -1.42 10.59 13.56
N GLN A 63 -1.87 11.55 14.37
CA GLN A 63 -3.18 11.53 15.01
C GLN A 63 -4.32 11.65 14.00
N ALA A 64 -4.19 12.52 13.01
CA ALA A 64 -5.19 12.68 11.94
C ALA A 64 -5.31 11.41 11.11
N LEU A 65 -4.19 10.78 10.77
CA LEU A 65 -4.16 9.51 10.03
C LEU A 65 -4.78 8.37 10.85
N LYS A 66 -4.52 8.32 12.14
CA LYS A 66 -5.13 7.32 13.02
C LYS A 66 -6.66 7.48 13.09
N LYS A 67 -7.15 8.70 13.21
CA LYS A 67 -8.60 8.97 13.18
C LYS A 67 -9.21 8.55 11.85
N TYR A 68 -8.55 8.86 10.75
CA TYR A 68 -8.98 8.44 9.42
C TYR A 68 -9.07 6.92 9.33
N ALA A 69 -8.02 6.23 9.76
CA ALA A 69 -7.96 4.77 9.71
C ALA A 69 -9.12 4.12 10.48
N VAL A 70 -9.37 4.56 11.71
CA VAL A 70 -10.47 4.05 12.54
C VAL A 70 -11.82 4.35 11.89
N LYS A 71 -12.03 5.59 11.42
CA LYS A 71 -13.28 6.01 10.78
C LYS A 71 -13.65 5.16 9.57
N HIS A 72 -12.65 4.73 8.80
CA HIS A 72 -12.86 3.97 7.56
C HIS A 72 -12.56 2.48 7.71
N SER A 73 -12.45 1.97 8.95
CA SER A 73 -12.16 0.55 9.24
C SER A 73 -10.91 0.05 8.49
N SER A 74 -9.92 0.90 8.42
CA SER A 74 -8.65 0.66 7.73
C SER A 74 -7.46 0.70 8.68
N ASP A 75 -7.69 0.29 9.91
CA ASP A 75 -6.69 0.13 10.96
C ASP A 75 -6.39 -1.35 11.20
N GLY A 76 -5.49 -1.60 12.13
CA GLY A 76 -5.12 -2.95 12.53
C GLY A 76 -3.83 -3.46 11.87
N PRO A 77 -3.43 -4.69 12.23
CA PRO A 77 -2.18 -5.27 11.73
C PRO A 77 -2.17 -5.37 10.21
N GLY A 78 -1.05 -4.98 9.61
CA GLY A 78 -0.86 -5.06 8.16
C GLY A 78 -1.29 -3.82 7.38
N TRP A 79 -1.96 -2.86 8.00
CA TRP A 79 -2.34 -1.61 7.37
C TRP A 79 -1.58 -0.45 8.00
N ILE A 80 -0.65 0.13 7.25
CA ILE A 80 0.34 1.09 7.75
C ILE A 80 0.12 2.43 7.08
N TYR A 81 0.02 3.48 7.88
CA TYR A 81 -0.07 4.86 7.42
C TYR A 81 1.24 5.58 7.67
N LEU A 82 1.76 6.25 6.64
CA LEU A 82 3.03 6.96 6.70
C LEU A 82 2.82 8.45 6.46
N THR A 83 3.48 9.24 7.29
CA THR A 83 3.63 10.69 7.13
C THR A 83 5.06 11.07 7.49
N GLY A 84 5.43 12.31 7.29
CA GLY A 84 6.77 12.81 7.58
C GLY A 84 6.94 14.24 7.13
N LYS A 85 8.18 14.67 6.97
CA LYS A 85 8.48 15.99 6.44
C LYS A 85 8.06 16.09 4.99
N LYS A 86 7.51 17.24 4.61
CA LYS A 86 7.00 17.46 3.25
C LYS A 86 8.02 17.10 2.16
N ASN A 87 9.28 17.52 2.32
CA ASN A 87 10.31 17.24 1.33
C ASN A 87 10.59 15.74 1.17
N ASP A 88 10.55 14.99 2.27
CA ASP A 88 10.75 13.53 2.25
C ASP A 88 9.58 12.83 1.57
N ILE A 89 8.35 13.24 1.89
CA ILE A 89 7.14 12.71 1.26
C ILE A 89 7.12 13.02 -0.24
N ASP A 90 7.40 14.25 -0.63
CA ASP A 90 7.46 14.66 -2.03
C ASP A 90 8.52 13.84 -2.81
N PHE A 91 9.67 13.60 -2.20
CA PHE A 91 10.72 12.78 -2.79
C PHE A 91 10.23 11.34 -3.06
N VAL A 92 9.61 10.72 -2.06
CA VAL A 92 9.10 9.35 -2.19
C VAL A 92 7.99 9.28 -3.24
N LEU A 93 7.03 10.20 -3.22
CA LEU A 93 5.92 10.23 -4.17
C LEU A 93 6.41 10.47 -5.62
N LYS A 94 7.42 11.32 -5.81
CA LYS A 94 8.04 11.51 -7.13
C LYS A 94 8.69 10.22 -7.64
N ARG A 95 9.40 9.51 -6.77
CA ARG A 95 10.03 8.23 -7.11
C ARG A 95 9.00 7.17 -7.49
N LEU A 96 7.83 7.20 -6.87
CA LEU A 96 6.74 6.27 -7.14
C LEU A 96 5.84 6.69 -8.32
N GLY A 97 6.08 7.89 -8.89
CA GLY A 97 5.21 8.43 -9.94
C GLY A 97 3.84 8.86 -9.44
N GLN A 98 3.70 9.14 -8.15
CA GLN A 98 2.44 9.51 -7.50
C GLN A 98 2.36 10.99 -7.11
N TRP A 99 3.44 11.74 -7.31
CA TRP A 99 3.49 13.14 -6.91
C TRP A 99 2.69 14.04 -7.84
N SER A 100 2.02 15.04 -7.25
CA SER A 100 1.41 16.15 -7.97
C SER A 100 1.63 17.44 -7.20
N ALA A 101 1.84 18.55 -7.92
CA ALA A 101 1.92 19.89 -7.31
C ALA A 101 0.61 20.29 -6.63
N ASN A 102 -0.51 19.80 -7.13
CA ASN A 102 -1.81 19.96 -6.52
C ASN A 102 -2.18 18.67 -5.76
N ILE A 103 -2.37 18.79 -4.44
CA ILE A 103 -2.71 17.66 -3.57
C ILE A 103 -3.98 16.95 -4.06
N GLU A 104 -4.97 17.70 -4.54
CA GLU A 104 -6.24 17.14 -5.03
C GLU A 104 -6.09 16.35 -6.32
N SER A 105 -4.99 16.51 -7.04
CA SER A 105 -4.73 15.85 -8.32
C SER A 105 -3.75 14.69 -8.21
N HIS A 106 -3.48 14.19 -6.98
CA HIS A 106 -2.59 13.05 -6.81
C HIS A 106 -3.13 11.79 -7.52
N SER A 107 -2.24 10.90 -7.91
CA SER A 107 -2.62 9.66 -8.55
C SER A 107 -3.45 8.78 -7.60
N THR A 108 -4.52 8.20 -8.12
CA THR A 108 -5.36 7.23 -7.41
C THR A 108 -4.96 5.78 -7.68
N GLN A 109 -3.98 5.54 -8.53
CA GLN A 109 -3.51 4.19 -8.83
C GLN A 109 -2.90 3.53 -7.60
N LEU A 110 -3.11 2.22 -7.49
CA LEU A 110 -2.46 1.39 -6.51
C LEU A 110 -1.16 0.85 -7.09
N ILE A 111 -0.12 0.74 -6.27
CA ILE A 111 1.14 0.13 -6.66
C ILE A 111 1.35 -1.09 -5.80
N ALA A 112 1.36 -2.27 -6.41
CA ALA A 112 1.71 -3.50 -5.72
C ALA A 112 3.16 -3.88 -6.05
N TRP A 113 3.93 -4.24 -5.04
CA TRP A 113 5.28 -4.72 -5.21
C TRP A 113 5.55 -5.87 -4.26
N SER A 114 6.11 -6.96 -4.80
CA SER A 114 6.54 -8.08 -3.99
C SER A 114 8.06 -8.06 -3.80
N PHE A 115 8.47 -7.93 -2.55
CA PHE A 115 9.87 -8.07 -2.15
C PHE A 115 10.29 -9.54 -2.00
N VAL A 116 9.37 -10.47 -2.27
CA VAL A 116 9.65 -11.90 -2.33
C VAL A 116 10.04 -12.30 -3.75
N THR A 117 9.26 -11.86 -4.74
CA THR A 117 9.45 -12.24 -6.15
C THR A 117 10.16 -11.16 -6.97
N ASP A 118 10.38 -9.98 -6.38
CA ASP A 118 10.94 -8.79 -7.02
C ASP A 118 10.16 -8.37 -8.27
N ARG A 119 8.83 -8.46 -8.18
CA ARG A 119 7.89 -8.07 -9.24
C ARG A 119 6.91 -7.03 -8.74
N GLY A 120 6.49 -6.15 -9.63
CA GLY A 120 5.56 -5.09 -9.31
C GLY A 120 4.50 -4.88 -10.37
N ARG A 121 3.45 -4.17 -9.99
CA ARG A 121 2.32 -3.87 -10.86
C ARG A 121 1.58 -2.62 -10.40
N LYS A 122 1.21 -1.77 -11.34
CA LYS A 122 0.22 -0.72 -11.09
C LYS A 122 -1.17 -1.30 -11.31
N MET A 123 -2.11 -0.97 -10.42
CA MET A 123 -3.47 -1.46 -10.47
C MET A 123 -4.45 -0.28 -10.39
N LEU A 124 -5.57 -0.42 -11.11
CA LEU A 124 -6.65 0.54 -11.02
C LEU A 124 -7.49 0.26 -9.76
N PRO A 125 -7.78 1.28 -8.93
CA PRO A 125 -8.49 1.06 -7.67
C PRO A 125 -9.97 0.69 -7.83
N ASN A 126 -10.54 0.89 -9.00
CA ASN A 126 -11.95 0.62 -9.30
C ASN A 126 -12.22 -0.79 -9.84
N LEU A 127 -11.20 -1.64 -9.91
CA LEU A 127 -11.39 -3.05 -10.26
C LEU A 127 -12.14 -3.79 -9.13
N PRO A 128 -12.89 -4.87 -9.44
CA PRO A 128 -13.55 -5.65 -8.40
C PRO A 128 -12.56 -6.13 -7.33
N PRO A 129 -12.96 -6.13 -6.04
CA PRO A 129 -12.07 -6.56 -4.95
C PRO A 129 -11.48 -7.95 -5.15
N GLU A 130 -12.25 -8.89 -5.69
CA GLU A 130 -11.80 -10.24 -6.00
C GLU A 130 -10.66 -10.24 -7.02
N MET A 131 -10.75 -9.38 -8.02
CA MET A 131 -9.73 -9.25 -9.06
C MET A 131 -8.45 -8.64 -8.49
N LEU A 132 -8.56 -7.60 -7.68
CA LEU A 132 -7.41 -6.98 -7.02
C LEU A 132 -6.73 -7.98 -6.09
N ALA A 133 -7.50 -8.70 -5.28
CA ALA A 133 -6.96 -9.72 -4.39
C ALA A 133 -6.24 -10.84 -5.17
N ALA A 134 -6.80 -11.29 -6.29
CA ALA A 134 -6.19 -12.31 -7.14
C ALA A 134 -4.87 -11.81 -7.74
N GLN A 135 -4.83 -10.56 -8.23
CA GLN A 135 -3.61 -9.96 -8.78
C GLN A 135 -2.51 -9.83 -7.72
N ILE A 136 -2.86 -9.41 -6.51
CA ILE A 136 -1.91 -9.28 -5.40
C ILE A 136 -1.37 -10.67 -5.00
N THR A 137 -2.25 -11.65 -4.87
CA THR A 137 -1.87 -13.02 -4.53
C THR A 137 -0.94 -13.63 -5.59
N LEU A 138 -1.26 -13.43 -6.86
CA LEU A 138 -0.42 -13.91 -7.96
C LEU A 138 0.96 -13.25 -7.94
N LEU A 139 1.03 -11.96 -7.66
CA LEU A 139 2.27 -11.21 -7.56
C LEU A 139 3.15 -11.73 -6.41
N ALA A 140 2.53 -12.10 -5.30
CA ALA A 140 3.20 -12.64 -4.11
C ALA A 140 3.63 -14.10 -4.28
N SER A 141 3.03 -14.83 -5.23
CA SER A 141 3.28 -16.25 -5.43
C SER A 141 4.63 -16.52 -6.10
N THR A 142 5.35 -17.50 -5.58
CA THR A 142 6.57 -18.03 -6.21
C THR A 142 6.27 -19.17 -7.18
N ASP A 143 5.01 -19.57 -7.30
CA ASP A 143 4.61 -20.64 -8.22
C ASP A 143 4.88 -20.25 -9.67
N GLY A 144 5.49 -21.14 -10.41
CA GLY A 144 5.83 -20.92 -11.82
C GLY A 144 7.13 -20.13 -12.05
N LEU A 145 7.82 -19.71 -10.99
CA LEU A 145 9.16 -19.13 -11.13
C LEU A 145 10.20 -20.25 -11.32
N PRO A 146 11.18 -20.05 -12.22
CA PRO A 146 12.33 -20.96 -12.29
C PRO A 146 13.09 -20.97 -10.98
N LEU A 147 13.68 -22.12 -10.63
CA LEU A 147 14.43 -22.27 -9.38
C LEU A 147 15.53 -21.22 -9.22
N SER A 148 16.13 -20.80 -10.33
CA SER A 148 17.18 -19.77 -10.36
C SER A 148 16.67 -18.36 -10.01
N GLU A 149 15.38 -18.13 -10.11
CA GLU A 149 14.75 -16.84 -9.80
C GLU A 149 14.02 -16.83 -8.46
N LEU A 150 13.99 -17.96 -7.77
CA LEU A 150 13.40 -18.00 -6.43
C LEU A 150 14.27 -17.22 -5.45
N PRO A 151 13.67 -16.37 -4.62
CA PRO A 151 14.42 -15.67 -3.59
C PRO A 151 15.04 -16.69 -2.62
N ALA A 152 16.18 -16.33 -2.06
CA ALA A 152 16.78 -17.13 -0.97
C ALA A 152 15.77 -17.26 0.18
N ALA A 153 15.80 -18.41 0.86
CA ALA A 153 14.92 -18.64 2.01
C ALA A 153 15.04 -17.47 2.99
N ARG A 154 13.88 -16.99 3.47
CA ARG A 154 13.84 -15.88 4.43
C ARG A 154 14.64 -16.27 5.67
N ALA A 155 15.66 -15.49 5.99
CA ALA A 155 16.23 -15.52 7.33
C ALA A 155 15.21 -14.90 8.30
N ASN A 156 14.85 -15.66 9.32
CA ASN A 156 13.94 -15.19 10.37
C ASN A 156 14.59 -14.06 11.18
#